data_0619c5bce6610f3649fb060f7455ec02
#
_entry.id   0619c5bce6610f3649fb060f7455ec02
#
_cell.length_a   1.000
_cell.length_b   1.000
_cell.length_c   1.000
_cell.angle_alpha   90.00
_cell.angle_beta   90.00
_cell.angle_gamma   90.00
#
_symmetry.space_group_name_H-M   'P 1'
#
loop_
_entity.id
_entity.type
_entity.pdbx_description
1 polymer ?
#
loop_
_entity_poly.entity_id
_entity_poly.type
_entity_poly.pdbx_seq_one_letter_code
_entity_poly.pdbx_strand_id
1 'polypeptide(L)'
;AYRRQRQMCIRDSTQGVGYLASWARNLYARLQHNDEIEGLFHALEGRHVDARLGGDPIRNPEVLPSGHSLYQFDSRRVPTPIAVRRGRDIANHVCSAYRASHDGADPTTIAVVLWGLETTRTQGETYAQILSLLGVRSLTPRRPNSPHWEIIPSNELERPRVDVVVTICGFFRDLFSNLIDELDDILHAVAALDEPADINPLAARTRQQAQAMRCLLYTSDAAD
;
A
#
# COMPACT_ATOMS: atom_id res chain seq x y z
N ALA A 1 -19.65 28.96 23.60
CA ALA A 1 -18.67 28.04 23.01
C ALA A 1 -18.73 26.65 23.66
N TYR A 2 -18.62 26.52 24.98
CA TYR A 2 -18.55 25.24 25.72
C TYR A 2 -19.81 24.33 25.54
N ARG A 3 -21.03 24.89 25.50
CA ARG A 3 -22.27 24.13 25.25
C ARG A 3 -22.34 23.56 23.82
N ARG A 4 -21.86 24.32 22.80
CA ARG A 4 -21.81 23.81 21.42
C ARG A 4 -20.80 22.68 21.24
N GLN A 5 -19.65 22.78 21.89
CA GLN A 5 -18.60 21.77 21.85
C GLN A 5 -19.05 20.45 22.52
N ARG A 6 -19.77 20.54 23.65
CA ARG A 6 -20.35 19.37 24.33
C ARG A 6 -21.47 18.69 23.52
N GLN A 7 -22.28 19.46 22.79
CA GLN A 7 -23.33 18.92 21.91
C GLN A 7 -22.71 18.26 20.66
N MET A 8 -21.62 18.77 20.11
CA MET A 8 -20.90 18.12 19.02
C MET A 8 -20.28 16.79 19.47
N CYS A 9 -19.57 16.74 20.59
CA CYS A 9 -18.99 15.51 21.13
C CYS A 9 -20.04 14.42 21.40
N ILE A 10 -21.22 14.79 21.92
CA ILE A 10 -22.33 13.84 22.18
C ILE A 10 -22.93 13.34 20.85
N ARG A 11 -23.06 14.21 19.85
CA ARG A 11 -23.57 13.84 18.53
C ARG A 11 -22.63 12.90 17.78
N ASP A 12 -21.32 13.16 17.83
CA ASP A 12 -20.29 12.32 17.22
C ASP A 12 -20.20 10.95 17.91
N SER A 13 -20.32 10.91 19.25
CA SER A 13 -20.33 9.65 19.99
C SER A 13 -21.59 8.82 19.74
N THR A 14 -22.76 9.44 19.60
CA THR A 14 -24.00 8.73 19.28
C THR A 14 -24.02 8.19 17.86
N GLN A 15 -23.43 8.90 16.89
CA GLN A 15 -23.23 8.39 15.54
C GLN A 15 -22.25 7.22 15.51
N GLY A 16 -21.15 7.29 16.25
CA GLY A 16 -20.19 6.21 16.40
C GLY A 16 -20.82 4.94 17.01
N VAL A 17 -21.61 5.09 18.06
CA VAL A 17 -22.33 3.96 18.68
C VAL A 17 -23.39 3.38 17.72
N GLY A 18 -24.10 4.21 16.98
CA GLY A 18 -25.06 3.77 15.96
C GLY A 18 -24.40 2.96 14.85
N TYR A 19 -23.22 3.40 14.38
CA TYR A 19 -22.42 2.68 13.39
C TYR A 19 -21.96 1.32 13.93
N LEU A 20 -21.38 1.28 15.14
CA LEU A 20 -20.93 0.05 15.76
C LEU A 20 -22.08 -0.94 15.98
N ALA A 21 -23.24 -0.46 16.40
CA ALA A 21 -24.41 -1.30 16.60
C ALA A 21 -24.96 -1.88 15.28
N SER A 22 -24.93 -1.10 14.19
CA SER A 22 -25.32 -1.59 12.87
C SER A 22 -24.31 -2.59 12.31
N TRP A 23 -23.02 -2.31 12.48
CA TRP A 23 -21.94 -3.22 12.09
C TRP A 23 -22.05 -4.55 12.84
N ALA A 24 -22.22 -4.51 14.17
CA ALA A 24 -22.35 -5.72 14.99
C ALA A 24 -23.58 -6.56 14.60
N ARG A 25 -24.71 -5.93 14.31
CA ARG A 25 -25.92 -6.63 13.82
C ARG A 25 -25.68 -7.30 12.46
N ASN A 26 -25.04 -6.60 11.53
CA ASN A 26 -24.69 -7.14 10.23
C ASN A 26 -23.73 -8.34 10.35
N LEU A 27 -22.72 -8.22 11.20
CA LEU A 27 -21.79 -9.30 11.46
C LEU A 27 -22.50 -10.52 12.07
N TYR A 28 -23.37 -10.28 13.07
CA TYR A 28 -24.16 -11.34 13.68
C TYR A 28 -25.07 -12.05 12.68
N ALA A 29 -25.76 -11.30 11.81
CA ALA A 29 -26.58 -11.86 10.76
C ALA A 29 -25.77 -12.73 9.79
N ARG A 30 -24.57 -12.30 9.39
CA ARG A 30 -23.66 -13.09 8.54
C ARG A 30 -23.15 -14.36 9.23
N LEU A 31 -22.88 -14.31 10.53
CA LEU A 31 -22.48 -15.49 11.32
C LEU A 31 -23.60 -16.55 11.46
N GLN A 32 -24.88 -16.14 11.37
CA GLN A 32 -26.02 -17.05 11.39
C GLN A 32 -26.27 -17.75 10.05
N HIS A 33 -25.67 -17.23 8.96
CA HIS A 33 -25.76 -17.82 7.62
C HIS A 33 -24.55 -18.71 7.36
N ASN A 34 -24.85 -19.90 6.81
CA ASN A 34 -23.83 -20.84 6.36
C ASN A 34 -24.25 -21.37 4.99
N ASP A 35 -23.57 -20.92 3.93
CA ASP A 35 -23.89 -21.30 2.55
C ASP A 35 -23.00 -22.47 2.07
N GLU A 36 -22.21 -23.12 2.94
CA GLU A 36 -21.24 -24.15 2.57
C GLU A 36 -21.91 -25.38 1.94
N ILE A 37 -22.99 -25.85 2.55
CA ILE A 37 -23.73 -27.03 2.07
C ILE A 37 -24.43 -26.69 0.74
N GLU A 38 -25.07 -25.55 0.66
CA GLU A 38 -25.74 -25.09 -0.57
C GLU A 38 -24.73 -24.86 -1.70
N GLY A 39 -23.62 -24.20 -1.42
CA GLY A 39 -22.52 -24.00 -2.37
C GLY A 39 -21.94 -25.31 -2.87
N LEU A 40 -21.79 -26.33 -1.99
CA LEU A 40 -21.35 -27.67 -2.38
C LEU A 40 -22.34 -28.34 -3.31
N PHE A 41 -23.65 -28.33 -3.00
CA PHE A 41 -24.67 -28.90 -3.88
C PHE A 41 -24.73 -28.20 -5.23
N HIS A 42 -24.63 -26.87 -5.27
CA HIS A 42 -24.53 -26.11 -6.52
C HIS A 42 -23.35 -26.56 -7.38
N ALA A 43 -22.16 -26.70 -6.75
CA ALA A 43 -20.96 -27.16 -7.46
C ALA A 43 -21.12 -28.60 -7.97
N LEU A 44 -21.69 -29.52 -7.18
CA LEU A 44 -21.91 -30.91 -7.58
C LEU A 44 -22.96 -31.04 -8.73
N GLU A 45 -23.93 -30.16 -8.79
CA GLU A 45 -24.92 -30.08 -9.86
C GLU A 45 -24.40 -29.33 -11.11
N GLY A 46 -23.13 -28.88 -11.10
CA GLY A 46 -22.53 -28.14 -12.22
C GLY A 46 -23.08 -26.70 -12.35
N ARG A 47 -23.73 -26.18 -11.31
CA ARG A 47 -24.19 -24.79 -11.27
C ARG A 47 -23.07 -23.85 -10.90
N HIS A 48 -23.19 -22.60 -11.33
CA HIS A 48 -22.21 -21.55 -10.98
C HIS A 48 -22.24 -21.23 -9.48
N VAL A 49 -21.06 -21.16 -8.89
CA VAL A 49 -20.85 -20.66 -7.53
C VAL A 49 -20.01 -19.38 -7.63
N ASP A 50 -20.55 -18.27 -7.16
CA ASP A 50 -19.84 -16.99 -7.19
C ASP A 50 -18.55 -17.06 -6.37
N ALA A 51 -17.43 -16.70 -7.00
CA ALA A 51 -16.14 -16.64 -6.32
C ALA A 51 -16.10 -15.47 -5.33
N ARG A 52 -15.87 -15.76 -4.06
CA ARG A 52 -15.69 -14.76 -3.00
C ARG A 52 -14.37 -14.97 -2.29
N LEU A 53 -13.91 -13.91 -1.64
CA LEU A 53 -12.74 -13.93 -0.79
C LEU A 53 -13.02 -14.82 0.43
N GLY A 54 -12.16 -15.83 0.65
CA GLY A 54 -12.09 -16.60 1.87
C GLY A 54 -11.04 -16.06 2.81
N GLY A 55 -10.94 -16.60 4.03
CA GLY A 55 -9.90 -16.25 4.97
C GLY A 55 -10.41 -16.18 6.42
N ASP A 56 -9.62 -15.51 7.27
CA ASP A 56 -9.92 -15.35 8.69
C ASP A 56 -11.03 -14.32 8.92
N PRO A 57 -12.23 -14.72 9.40
CA PRO A 57 -13.35 -13.80 9.63
C PRO A 57 -13.11 -12.82 10.77
N ILE A 58 -12.14 -13.08 11.66
CA ILE A 58 -11.77 -12.14 12.73
C ILE A 58 -11.04 -10.94 12.13
N ARG A 59 -10.17 -11.18 11.15
CA ARG A 59 -9.42 -10.13 10.46
C ARG A 59 -10.21 -9.43 9.38
N ASN A 60 -11.03 -10.20 8.66
CA ASN A 60 -11.87 -9.69 7.59
C ASN A 60 -13.29 -10.25 7.68
N PRO A 61 -14.20 -9.61 8.42
CA PRO A 61 -15.59 -10.07 8.54
C PRO A 61 -16.36 -10.12 7.22
N GLU A 62 -15.86 -9.52 6.16
CA GLU A 62 -16.49 -9.53 4.83
C GLU A 62 -16.40 -10.89 4.13
N VAL A 63 -15.55 -11.81 4.62
CA VAL A 63 -15.49 -13.18 4.11
C VAL A 63 -16.71 -14.02 4.48
N LEU A 64 -17.54 -13.55 5.38
CA LEU A 64 -18.80 -14.19 5.78
C LEU A 64 -19.96 -13.73 4.89
N PRO A 65 -20.95 -14.61 4.63
CA PRO A 65 -21.02 -16.03 5.00
C PRO A 65 -20.03 -16.88 4.20
N SER A 66 -19.60 -18.00 4.80
CA SER A 66 -18.76 -19.00 4.13
C SER A 66 -19.56 -19.82 3.09
N GLY A 67 -18.84 -20.56 2.22
CA GLY A 67 -19.47 -21.38 1.16
C GLY A 67 -19.16 -20.93 -0.27
N HIS A 68 -18.51 -19.76 -0.42
CA HIS A 68 -18.12 -19.19 -1.71
C HIS A 68 -16.61 -18.86 -1.77
N SER A 69 -15.82 -19.39 -0.83
CA SER A 69 -14.41 -19.02 -0.64
C SER A 69 -13.53 -19.73 -1.67
N LEU A 70 -13.36 -19.13 -2.86
CA LEU A 70 -12.51 -19.66 -3.94
C LEU A 70 -11.10 -19.09 -3.96
N TYR A 71 -10.84 -17.95 -3.33
CA TYR A 71 -9.50 -17.40 -3.21
C TYR A 71 -9.30 -16.77 -1.82
N GLN A 72 -8.10 -16.92 -1.28
CA GLN A 72 -7.78 -16.43 0.07
C GLN A 72 -7.26 -15.00 0.07
N PHE A 73 -6.91 -14.46 -1.09
CA PHE A 73 -6.24 -13.19 -1.22
C PHE A 73 -6.48 -12.56 -2.60
N ASP A 74 -6.72 -11.26 -2.64
CA ASP A 74 -6.80 -10.47 -3.87
C ASP A 74 -5.68 -9.41 -3.87
N SER A 75 -4.63 -9.64 -4.65
CA SER A 75 -3.49 -8.73 -4.76
C SER A 75 -3.86 -7.32 -5.25
N ARG A 76 -5.00 -7.19 -5.96
CA ARG A 76 -5.50 -5.90 -6.46
C ARG A 76 -6.06 -5.00 -5.36
N ARG A 77 -6.30 -5.56 -4.16
CA ARG A 77 -6.80 -4.83 -2.99
C ARG A 77 -5.67 -4.36 -2.06
N VAL A 78 -4.43 -4.60 -2.43
CA VAL A 78 -3.23 -4.22 -1.67
C VAL A 78 -2.59 -2.97 -2.29
N PRO A 79 -2.21 -1.96 -1.49
CA PRO A 79 -2.37 -1.88 -0.04
C PRO A 79 -3.79 -1.44 0.37
N THR A 80 -4.28 -1.97 1.49
CA THR A 80 -5.56 -1.52 2.04
C THR A 80 -5.44 -0.14 2.69
N PRO A 81 -6.56 0.61 2.87
CA PRO A 81 -6.52 1.93 3.51
C PRO A 81 -5.91 1.93 4.93
N ILE A 82 -6.05 0.82 5.65
CA ILE A 82 -5.42 0.64 6.97
C ILE A 82 -3.91 0.48 6.82
N ALA A 83 -3.48 -0.37 5.89
CA ALA A 83 -2.08 -0.58 5.58
C ALA A 83 -1.39 0.71 5.10
N VAL A 84 -2.07 1.52 4.29
CA VAL A 84 -1.56 2.84 3.85
C VAL A 84 -1.29 3.76 5.04
N ARG A 85 -2.21 3.86 6.00
CA ARG A 85 -1.98 4.68 7.21
C ARG A 85 -0.81 4.18 8.02
N ARG A 86 -0.77 2.86 8.30
CA ARG A 86 0.31 2.24 9.09
C ARG A 86 1.66 2.34 8.39
N GLY A 87 1.71 2.09 7.09
CA GLY A 87 2.94 2.22 6.30
C GLY A 87 3.51 3.64 6.35
N ARG A 88 2.65 4.67 6.27
CA ARG A 88 3.06 6.06 6.46
C ARG A 88 3.59 6.32 7.87
N ASP A 89 2.91 5.83 8.89
CA ASP A 89 3.35 6.01 10.28
C ASP A 89 4.70 5.32 10.51
N ILE A 90 4.92 4.13 9.95
CA ILE A 90 6.20 3.41 9.99
C ILE A 90 7.29 4.22 9.27
N ALA A 91 7.03 4.73 8.06
CA ALA A 91 7.98 5.54 7.31
C ALA A 91 8.40 6.78 8.10
N ASN A 92 7.44 7.48 8.69
CA ASN A 92 7.70 8.67 9.50
C ASN A 92 8.50 8.33 10.77
N HIS A 93 8.18 7.20 11.42
CA HIS A 93 8.94 6.75 12.59
C HIS A 93 10.39 6.42 12.24
N VAL A 94 10.64 5.68 11.15
CA VAL A 94 11.98 5.33 10.69
C VAL A 94 12.79 6.59 10.37
N CYS A 95 12.22 7.55 9.62
CA CYS A 95 12.89 8.82 9.32
C CYS A 95 13.18 9.64 10.58
N SER A 96 12.23 9.69 11.53
CA SER A 96 12.41 10.41 12.80
C SER A 96 13.50 9.78 13.68
N ALA A 97 13.54 8.45 13.74
CA ALA A 97 14.59 7.73 14.47
C ALA A 97 15.98 7.96 13.84
N TYR A 98 16.04 7.97 12.51
CA TYR A 98 17.29 8.30 11.79
C TYR A 98 17.78 9.70 12.10
N ARG A 99 16.90 10.73 12.01
CA ARG A 99 17.22 12.12 12.34
C ARG A 99 17.78 12.26 13.77
N ALA A 100 17.16 11.55 14.72
CA ALA A 100 17.59 11.61 16.12
C ALA A 100 19.01 11.08 16.35
N SER A 101 19.51 10.19 15.49
CA SER A 101 20.84 9.59 15.57
C SER A 101 21.86 10.18 14.58
N HIS A 102 21.46 11.14 13.71
CA HIS A 102 22.30 11.69 12.64
C HIS A 102 22.20 13.23 12.57
N ASP A 103 22.26 13.89 13.71
CA ASP A 103 22.31 15.36 13.82
C ASP A 103 21.19 16.10 13.07
N GLY A 104 20.01 15.48 13.01
CA GLY A 104 18.85 16.04 12.32
C GLY A 104 18.80 15.82 10.81
N ALA A 105 19.76 15.10 10.22
CA ALA A 105 19.79 14.81 8.80
C ALA A 105 18.73 13.77 8.41
N ASP A 106 18.08 13.97 7.27
CA ASP A 106 17.16 12.98 6.68
C ASP A 106 17.92 11.81 6.02
N PRO A 107 17.39 10.59 6.07
CA PRO A 107 17.95 9.48 5.31
C PRO A 107 17.78 9.73 3.81
N THR A 108 18.86 9.55 3.04
CA THR A 108 18.81 9.66 1.58
C THR A 108 18.40 8.36 0.91
N THR A 109 18.71 7.22 1.53
CA THR A 109 18.41 5.88 1.00
C THR A 109 18.05 4.93 2.14
N ILE A 110 17.02 4.12 1.93
CA ILE A 110 16.61 3.06 2.86
C ILE A 110 16.46 1.74 2.10
N ALA A 111 17.05 0.68 2.65
CA ALA A 111 16.83 -0.68 2.15
C ALA A 111 15.56 -1.27 2.78
N VAL A 112 14.68 -1.84 1.95
CA VAL A 112 13.42 -2.45 2.38
C VAL A 112 13.30 -3.85 1.79
N VAL A 113 12.85 -4.80 2.60
CA VAL A 113 12.62 -6.19 2.17
C VAL A 113 11.10 -6.43 2.10
N LEU A 114 10.61 -6.78 0.91
CA LEU A 114 9.21 -7.17 0.70
C LEU A 114 9.04 -8.68 0.82
N TRP A 115 8.42 -9.10 1.91
CA TRP A 115 8.07 -10.49 2.18
C TRP A 115 6.62 -10.77 1.80
N GLY A 116 6.37 -11.75 0.92
CA GLY A 116 5.02 -12.08 0.49
C GLY A 116 4.09 -12.49 1.65
N LEU A 117 4.57 -13.25 2.63
CA LEU A 117 3.78 -13.61 3.83
C LEU A 117 3.45 -12.40 4.71
N GLU A 118 4.38 -11.48 4.87
CA GLU A 118 4.13 -10.23 5.59
C GLU A 118 3.08 -9.42 4.85
N THR A 119 3.26 -9.22 3.55
CA THR A 119 2.33 -8.46 2.70
C THR A 119 0.93 -9.05 2.73
N THR A 120 0.78 -10.37 2.68
CA THR A 120 -0.52 -11.05 2.81
C THR A 120 -1.13 -10.79 4.19
N ARG A 121 -0.34 -10.90 5.26
CA ARG A 121 -0.82 -10.78 6.64
C ARG A 121 -1.18 -9.34 7.01
N THR A 122 -0.39 -8.36 6.59
CA THR A 122 -0.59 -6.94 6.90
C THR A 122 -1.42 -6.21 5.85
N GLN A 123 -1.70 -6.89 4.72
CA GLN A 123 -2.35 -6.33 3.55
C GLN A 123 -1.58 -5.15 2.94
N GLY A 124 -0.24 -5.22 3.00
CA GLY A 124 0.66 -4.32 2.29
C GLY A 124 1.21 -3.15 3.11
N GLU A 125 1.40 -3.28 4.43
CA GLU A 125 2.00 -2.21 5.26
C GLU A 125 3.39 -1.82 4.77
N THR A 126 4.29 -2.80 4.50
CA THR A 126 5.66 -2.52 4.02
C THR A 126 5.64 -1.92 2.60
N TYR A 127 4.75 -2.36 1.72
CA TYR A 127 4.57 -1.74 0.41
C TYR A 127 4.13 -0.27 0.54
N ALA A 128 3.15 0.00 1.38
CA ALA A 128 2.68 1.36 1.67
C ALA A 128 3.76 2.24 2.34
N GLN A 129 4.65 1.65 3.14
CA GLN A 129 5.83 2.33 3.68
C GLN A 129 6.75 2.81 2.56
N ILE A 130 7.02 1.98 1.54
CA ILE A 130 7.83 2.34 0.37
C ILE A 130 7.18 3.52 -0.37
N LEU A 131 5.87 3.46 -0.64
CA LEU A 131 5.15 4.56 -1.29
C LEU A 131 5.32 5.87 -0.49
N SER A 132 5.17 5.81 0.82
CA SER A 132 5.35 6.97 1.69
C SER A 132 6.79 7.50 1.66
N LEU A 133 7.82 6.63 1.66
CA LEU A 133 9.22 7.03 1.55
C LEU A 133 9.50 7.76 0.23
N LEU A 134 8.96 7.27 -0.87
CA LEU A 134 9.06 7.90 -2.20
C LEU A 134 8.24 9.17 -2.36
N GLY A 135 7.38 9.51 -1.38
CA GLY A 135 6.47 10.67 -1.49
C GLY A 135 5.34 10.41 -2.50
N VAL A 136 4.76 9.22 -2.46
CA VAL A 136 3.65 8.79 -3.32
C VAL A 136 2.45 8.45 -2.45
N ARG A 137 1.26 8.84 -2.90
CA ARG A 137 -0.02 8.57 -2.25
C ARG A 137 -0.72 7.45 -2.98
N SER A 138 -1.12 6.40 -2.25
CA SER A 138 -2.01 5.37 -2.79
C SER A 138 -3.44 5.92 -2.93
N LEU A 139 -4.06 5.66 -4.08
CA LEU A 139 -5.42 6.07 -4.41
C LEU A 139 -6.35 4.86 -4.43
N THR A 140 -7.58 5.06 -4.00
CA THR A 140 -8.66 4.13 -4.33
C THR A 140 -9.15 4.45 -5.75
N PRO A 141 -9.01 3.56 -6.72
CA PRO A 141 -9.38 3.85 -8.10
C PRO A 141 -10.88 4.17 -8.20
N ARG A 142 -11.18 5.31 -8.81
CA ARG A 142 -12.58 5.72 -9.06
C ARG A 142 -13.15 5.15 -10.36
N ARG A 143 -12.27 4.66 -11.25
CA ARG A 143 -12.63 4.10 -12.56
C ARG A 143 -11.71 2.92 -12.88
N PRO A 144 -12.19 1.92 -13.64
CA PRO A 144 -11.31 0.92 -14.22
C PRO A 144 -10.19 1.62 -15.02
N ASN A 145 -8.96 1.12 -14.90
CA ASN A 145 -7.75 1.65 -15.55
C ASN A 145 -7.28 3.04 -15.09
N SER A 146 -7.79 3.59 -13.98
CA SER A 146 -7.17 4.79 -13.39
C SER A 146 -5.96 4.39 -12.53
N PRO A 147 -4.93 5.25 -12.46
CA PRO A 147 -3.78 4.99 -11.61
C PRO A 147 -4.21 4.75 -10.16
N HIS A 148 -3.56 3.80 -9.50
CA HIS A 148 -3.77 3.50 -8.09
C HIS A 148 -2.91 4.39 -7.17
N TRP A 149 -2.13 5.29 -7.76
CA TRP A 149 -1.20 6.17 -7.04
C TRP A 149 -1.09 7.55 -7.69
N GLU A 150 -0.62 8.49 -6.92
CA GLU A 150 -0.23 9.83 -7.39
C GLU A 150 1.03 10.30 -6.68
N ILE A 151 1.86 11.06 -7.38
CA ILE A 151 3.05 11.69 -6.79
C ILE A 151 2.59 12.90 -5.98
N ILE A 152 3.04 12.99 -4.73
CA ILE A 152 2.82 14.16 -3.88
C ILE A 152 3.77 15.27 -4.37
N PRO A 153 3.27 16.47 -4.74
CA PRO A 153 4.12 17.58 -5.13
C PRO A 153 5.12 17.96 -4.04
N SER A 154 6.32 18.43 -4.41
CA SER A 154 7.39 18.74 -3.46
C SER A 154 7.00 19.76 -2.40
N ASN A 155 6.12 20.72 -2.73
CA ASN A 155 5.59 21.72 -1.80
C ASN A 155 4.56 21.19 -0.79
N GLU A 156 4.06 19.95 -0.98
CA GLU A 156 3.16 19.26 -0.06
C GLU A 156 3.87 18.19 0.76
N LEU A 157 5.16 17.92 0.49
CA LEU A 157 5.93 16.93 1.22
C LEU A 157 6.28 17.45 2.62
N GLU A 158 6.06 16.61 3.63
CA GLU A 158 6.48 16.89 5.02
C GLU A 158 7.98 16.69 5.23
N ARG A 159 8.67 16.02 4.32
CA ARG A 159 10.10 15.69 4.31
C ARG A 159 10.58 15.43 2.89
N PRO A 160 11.91 15.45 2.65
CA PRO A 160 12.47 15.02 1.37
C PRO A 160 12.05 13.58 1.01
N ARG A 161 12.01 13.28 -0.28
CA ARG A 161 11.86 11.89 -0.75
C ARG A 161 13.05 11.07 -0.30
N VAL A 162 12.80 9.81 -0.04
CA VAL A 162 13.86 8.86 0.32
C VAL A 162 13.95 7.84 -0.81
N ASP A 163 15.15 7.66 -1.35
CA ASP A 163 15.42 6.60 -2.32
C ASP A 163 15.32 5.23 -1.62
N VAL A 164 14.76 4.23 -2.31
CA VAL A 164 14.53 2.91 -1.74
C VAL A 164 15.25 1.82 -2.54
N VAL A 165 15.97 0.96 -1.83
CA VAL A 165 16.53 -0.27 -2.38
C VAL A 165 15.63 -1.42 -1.95
N VAL A 166 14.84 -1.96 -2.88
CA VAL A 166 13.85 -2.98 -2.58
C VAL A 166 14.38 -4.36 -2.90
N THR A 167 14.37 -5.25 -1.91
CA THR A 167 14.62 -6.67 -2.09
C THR A 167 13.31 -7.44 -2.00
N ILE A 168 13.02 -8.27 -2.98
CA ILE A 168 11.81 -9.10 -3.03
C ILE A 168 12.15 -10.58 -2.89
N CYS A 169 11.30 -11.34 -2.20
CA CYS A 169 11.39 -12.80 -2.16
C CYS A 169 10.60 -13.44 -3.31
N GLY A 170 10.89 -14.72 -3.62
CA GLY A 170 10.19 -15.45 -4.68
C GLY A 170 8.68 -15.48 -4.50
N PHE A 171 8.21 -15.71 -3.27
CA PHE A 171 6.78 -15.71 -2.94
C PHE A 171 6.10 -14.34 -3.20
N PHE A 172 6.78 -13.23 -2.94
CA PHE A 172 6.26 -11.90 -3.27
C PHE A 172 6.15 -11.73 -4.79
N ARG A 173 7.22 -12.12 -5.52
CA ARG A 173 7.23 -12.05 -6.99
C ARG A 173 6.07 -12.81 -7.61
N ASP A 174 5.77 -14.00 -7.11
CA ASP A 174 4.78 -14.90 -7.71
C ASP A 174 3.33 -14.46 -7.40
N LEU A 175 3.05 -13.89 -6.22
CA LEU A 175 1.71 -13.46 -5.81
C LEU A 175 1.39 -11.99 -6.09
N PHE A 176 2.39 -11.14 -6.20
CA PHE A 176 2.25 -9.69 -6.26
C PHE A 176 2.95 -9.08 -7.47
N SER A 177 2.96 -9.77 -8.61
CA SER A 177 3.56 -9.25 -9.84
C SER A 177 3.01 -7.87 -10.21
N ASN A 178 1.70 -7.66 -10.01
CA ASN A 178 1.05 -6.37 -10.23
C ASN A 178 1.62 -5.24 -9.36
N LEU A 179 2.06 -5.53 -8.13
CA LEU A 179 2.67 -4.52 -7.26
C LEU A 179 4.13 -4.24 -7.66
N ILE A 180 4.81 -5.21 -8.26
CA ILE A 180 6.16 -5.02 -8.80
C ILE A 180 6.11 -4.09 -10.00
N ASP A 181 5.20 -4.35 -10.95
CA ASP A 181 5.01 -3.51 -12.13
C ASP A 181 4.62 -2.08 -11.72
N GLU A 182 3.68 -1.94 -10.76
CA GLU A 182 3.28 -0.63 -10.23
C GLU A 182 4.46 0.09 -9.56
N LEU A 183 5.29 -0.62 -8.77
CA LEU A 183 6.45 -0.04 -8.12
C LEU A 183 7.51 0.42 -9.12
N ASP A 184 7.71 -0.33 -10.20
CA ASP A 184 8.61 0.03 -11.27
C ASP A 184 8.16 1.33 -11.97
N ASP A 185 6.86 1.42 -12.32
CA ASP A 185 6.27 2.64 -12.86
C ASP A 185 6.45 3.84 -11.92
N ILE A 186 6.23 3.65 -10.62
CA ILE A 186 6.40 4.68 -9.59
C ILE A 186 7.85 5.15 -9.50
N LEU A 187 8.80 4.22 -9.45
CA LEU A 187 10.23 4.54 -9.37
C LEU A 187 10.67 5.34 -10.59
N HIS A 188 10.24 4.94 -11.80
CA HIS A 188 10.52 5.66 -13.03
C HIS A 188 9.90 7.08 -12.99
N ALA A 189 8.65 7.20 -12.57
CA ALA A 189 7.97 8.48 -12.48
C ALA A 189 8.64 9.44 -11.47
N VAL A 190 9.03 8.94 -10.28
CA VAL A 190 9.72 9.74 -9.26
C VAL A 190 11.14 10.12 -9.71
N ALA A 191 11.86 9.21 -10.38
CA ALA A 191 13.18 9.48 -10.92
C ALA A 191 13.19 10.52 -12.05
N ALA A 192 12.09 10.63 -12.79
CA ALA A 192 11.93 11.59 -13.88
C ALA A 192 11.58 13.01 -13.42
N LEU A 193 11.28 13.22 -12.12
CA LEU A 193 10.92 14.55 -11.61
C LEU A 193 12.10 15.51 -11.70
N ASP A 194 11.81 16.75 -12.09
CA ASP A 194 12.80 17.86 -12.04
C ASP A 194 12.80 18.51 -10.66
N GLU A 195 13.33 17.77 -9.69
CA GLU A 195 13.48 18.18 -8.31
C GLU A 195 14.97 18.26 -7.93
N PRO A 196 15.38 19.17 -7.01
CA PRO A 196 16.76 19.27 -6.55
C PRO A 196 17.17 18.04 -5.72
N ALA A 197 18.47 17.83 -5.59
CA ALA A 197 19.05 16.61 -4.99
C ALA A 197 18.72 16.45 -3.50
N ASP A 198 18.52 17.55 -2.79
CA ASP A 198 18.13 17.60 -1.36
C ASP A 198 16.66 17.23 -1.15
N ILE A 199 15.82 17.35 -2.18
CA ILE A 199 14.40 16.97 -2.14
C ILE A 199 14.21 15.57 -2.73
N ASN A 200 14.92 15.21 -3.82
CA ASN A 200 14.78 13.95 -4.51
C ASN A 200 16.14 13.28 -4.81
N PRO A 201 16.68 12.53 -3.84
CA PRO A 201 17.94 11.80 -4.01
C PRO A 201 17.89 10.76 -5.14
N LEU A 202 16.73 10.12 -5.38
CA LEU A 202 16.56 9.13 -6.45
C LEU A 202 16.76 9.78 -7.84
N ALA A 203 16.10 10.89 -8.11
CA ALA A 203 16.24 11.61 -9.38
C ALA A 203 17.69 12.11 -9.59
N ALA A 204 18.33 12.62 -8.54
CA ALA A 204 19.71 13.08 -8.59
C ALA A 204 20.67 11.94 -8.94
N ARG A 205 20.55 10.80 -8.27
CA ARG A 205 21.37 9.61 -8.51
C ARG A 205 21.16 9.05 -9.90
N THR A 206 19.92 8.96 -10.36
CA THR A 206 19.58 8.48 -11.71
C THR A 206 20.22 9.36 -12.79
N ARG A 207 20.13 10.70 -12.64
CA ARG A 207 20.81 11.64 -13.55
C ARG A 207 22.30 11.47 -13.56
N GLN A 208 22.94 11.32 -12.41
CA GLN A 208 24.39 11.10 -12.28
C GLN A 208 24.82 9.81 -12.95
N GLN A 209 24.09 8.71 -12.74
CA GLN A 209 24.40 7.41 -13.37
C GLN A 209 24.22 7.46 -14.88
N ALA A 210 23.15 8.08 -15.37
CA ALA A 210 22.91 8.24 -16.80
C ALA A 210 24.04 9.06 -17.47
N GLN A 211 24.53 10.10 -16.81
CA GLN A 211 25.65 10.89 -17.30
C GLN A 211 26.95 10.07 -17.33
N ALA A 212 27.23 9.30 -16.28
CA ALA A 212 28.42 8.43 -16.23
C ALA A 212 28.40 7.36 -17.34
N MET A 213 27.24 6.73 -17.59
CA MET A 213 27.06 5.76 -18.67
C MET A 213 27.28 6.38 -20.05
N ARG A 214 26.77 7.60 -20.30
CA ARG A 214 27.02 8.31 -21.57
C ARG A 214 28.50 8.59 -21.77
N CYS A 215 29.23 8.98 -20.74
CA CYS A 215 30.67 9.19 -20.83
C CYS A 215 31.42 7.89 -21.19
N LEU A 216 31.03 6.76 -20.59
CA LEU A 216 31.66 5.46 -20.88
C LEU A 216 31.40 4.99 -22.31
N LEU A 217 30.17 5.16 -22.82
CA LEU A 217 29.83 4.82 -24.20
C LEU A 217 30.61 5.70 -25.20
N TYR A 218 30.70 7.01 -24.91
CA TYR A 218 31.45 7.92 -25.80
C TYR A 218 32.95 7.65 -25.85
N THR A 219 33.55 7.14 -24.75
CA THR A 219 34.98 6.77 -24.72
C THR A 219 35.26 5.43 -25.40
N SER A 220 34.31 4.51 -25.49
CA SER A 220 34.47 3.24 -26.21
C SER A 220 34.41 3.40 -27.74
N ASP A 221 33.54 4.31 -28.22
CA ASP A 221 33.44 4.59 -29.68
C ASP A 221 34.61 5.46 -30.23
N ALA A 222 35.38 6.09 -29.36
CA ALA A 222 36.53 6.90 -29.77
C ALA A 222 37.84 6.09 -29.82
N ALA A 223 37.83 4.78 -29.52
CA ALA A 223 38.96 3.88 -29.48
C ALA A 223 39.09 2.93 -30.69
N ASP A 224 38.13 3.02 -31.66
CA ASP A 224 38.16 2.40 -32.96
C ASP A 224 38.51 3.46 -34.03
#